data_913d5634525e75cd71eb3d5248a152d2
#
_entry.id   913d5634525e75cd71eb3d5248a152d2
#
_cell.length_a   1.000
_cell.length_b   1.000
_cell.length_c   1.000
_cell.angle_alpha   90.00
_cell.angle_beta   90.00
_cell.angle_gamma   90.00
#
_symmetry.space_group_name_H-M   'P 1'
#
loop_
_entity.id
_entity.type
_entity.pdbx_description
1 polymer ?
#
loop_
_entity_poly.entity_id
_entity_poly.type
_entity_poly.pdbx_seq_one_letter_code
_entity_poly.pdbx_strand_id
1 'polypeptide(L)'
;MAIHGSVELAPRLDAAEAICDLVSSGETLRQNGLRPVQTVLESEAVLLARPDLDPDQRRIADALATVMESVLAARGKRYLMLNAPDRSLQQVVSLLPGLESPTVLPLARSDMHAVHAVVDRGQVVELLGPLRAAGASSILVLPIENLVP
;
A
#
# COMPACT_ATOMS: atom_id res chain seq x y z
N MET A 1 -9.07 35.24 17.01
CA MET A 1 -10.07 34.91 15.99
C MET A 1 -10.27 33.40 16.03
N ALA A 2 -11.51 32.92 16.18
CA ALA A 2 -11.77 31.48 16.10
C ALA A 2 -12.01 31.11 14.63
N ILE A 3 -11.22 30.19 14.09
CA ILE A 3 -11.38 29.65 12.73
C ILE A 3 -11.96 28.23 12.87
N HIS A 4 -13.09 27.99 12.22
CA HIS A 4 -13.74 26.70 12.18
C HIS A 4 -13.63 26.09 10.78
N GLY A 5 -12.73 25.11 10.60
CA GLY A 5 -12.43 24.50 9.30
C GLY A 5 -11.44 25.32 8.45
N SER A 6 -10.83 24.66 7.45
CA SER A 6 -9.86 25.26 6.52
C SER A 6 -8.72 26.02 7.20
N VAL A 7 -8.24 25.51 8.34
CA VAL A 7 -7.18 26.14 9.14
C VAL A 7 -5.86 26.20 8.37
N GLU A 8 -5.65 25.31 7.40
CA GLU A 8 -4.49 25.25 6.50
C GLU A 8 -4.34 26.51 5.63
N LEU A 9 -5.39 27.30 5.48
CA LEU A 9 -5.32 28.56 4.75
C LEU A 9 -4.79 29.73 5.61
N ALA A 10 -4.84 29.61 6.93
CA ALA A 10 -4.48 30.70 7.84
C ALA A 10 -3.06 31.27 7.59
N PRO A 11 -2.00 30.46 7.38
CA PRO A 11 -0.68 31.00 7.07
C PRO A 11 -0.59 31.73 5.72
N ARG A 12 -1.38 31.31 4.72
CA ARG A 12 -1.41 31.99 3.41
C ARG A 12 -2.16 33.34 3.45
N LEU A 13 -3.01 33.51 4.43
CA LEU A 13 -3.80 34.73 4.64
C LEU A 13 -3.17 35.66 5.68
N ASP A 14 -1.94 35.38 6.10
CA ASP A 14 -1.24 36.11 7.18
C ASP A 14 -2.06 36.21 8.48
N ALA A 15 -2.93 35.19 8.71
CA ALA A 15 -3.76 35.13 9.90
C ALA A 15 -3.11 34.35 11.06
N ALA A 16 -2.06 33.55 10.74
CA ALA A 16 -1.22 32.83 11.71
C ALA A 16 0.12 32.44 11.09
N GLU A 17 1.18 32.40 11.87
CA GLU A 17 2.50 31.93 11.47
C GLU A 17 2.63 30.38 11.49
N ALA A 18 1.81 29.72 12.28
CA ALA A 18 1.75 28.26 12.42
C ALA A 18 0.33 27.81 12.74
N ILE A 19 0.05 26.56 12.44
CA ILE A 19 -1.23 25.88 12.75
C ILE A 19 -0.96 24.54 13.40
N CYS A 20 -1.95 24.01 14.12
CA CYS A 20 -1.98 22.63 14.57
C CYS A 20 -3.18 21.95 13.90
N ASP A 21 -2.91 20.90 13.13
CA ASP A 21 -3.95 20.20 12.37
C ASP A 21 -3.62 18.71 12.24
N LEU A 22 -4.63 17.91 11.88
CA LEU A 22 -4.48 16.49 11.60
C LEU A 22 -3.87 16.29 10.21
N VAL A 23 -2.81 15.52 10.15
CA VAL A 23 -2.11 15.21 8.90
C VAL A 23 -2.19 13.71 8.62
N SER A 24 -2.73 13.34 7.47
CA SER A 24 -2.76 11.97 6.98
C SER A 24 -1.66 11.77 5.92
N SER A 25 -1.98 11.99 4.64
CA SER A 25 -1.02 11.82 3.52
C SER A 25 -0.06 13.01 3.32
N GLY A 26 -0.31 14.13 3.98
CA GLY A 26 0.42 15.38 3.79
C GLY A 26 0.09 16.12 2.48
N GLU A 27 -0.89 15.66 1.69
CA GLU A 27 -1.26 16.29 0.42
C GLU A 27 -1.75 17.73 0.62
N THR A 28 -2.62 17.95 1.60
CA THR A 28 -3.11 19.29 1.95
C THR A 28 -1.97 20.23 2.35
N LEU A 29 -0.95 19.72 3.06
CA LEU A 29 0.22 20.52 3.41
C LEU A 29 0.98 20.97 2.16
N ARG A 30 1.26 20.05 1.24
CA ARG A 30 1.98 20.36 -0.02
C ARG A 30 1.21 21.38 -0.85
N GLN A 31 -0.10 21.21 -1.00
CA GLN A 31 -0.94 22.13 -1.79
C GLN A 31 -0.98 23.54 -1.20
N ASN A 32 -0.83 23.68 0.11
CA ASN A 32 -0.83 24.97 0.79
C ASN A 32 0.57 25.51 1.10
N GLY A 33 1.64 24.85 0.63
CA GLY A 33 3.01 25.28 0.84
C GLY A 33 3.47 25.16 2.31
N LEU A 34 2.79 24.31 3.10
CA LEU A 34 3.10 24.07 4.50
C LEU A 34 4.09 22.92 4.67
N ARG A 35 4.88 22.97 5.73
CA ARG A 35 5.76 21.87 6.16
C ARG A 35 5.50 21.51 7.62
N PRO A 36 5.59 20.22 7.98
CA PRO A 36 5.51 19.82 9.38
C PRO A 36 6.72 20.36 10.14
N VAL A 37 6.49 20.94 11.32
CA VAL A 37 7.54 21.42 12.22
C VAL A 37 7.74 20.42 13.34
N GLN A 38 6.64 19.92 13.92
CA GLN A 38 6.67 18.98 15.03
C GLN A 38 5.38 18.15 15.05
N THR A 39 5.49 16.87 15.32
CA THR A 39 4.35 16.01 15.67
C THR A 39 4.00 16.25 17.14
N VAL A 40 2.78 16.71 17.40
CA VAL A 40 2.28 17.00 18.75
C VAL A 40 1.58 15.76 19.32
N LEU A 41 0.84 15.02 18.47
CA LEU A 41 0.06 13.84 18.84
C LEU A 41 -0.01 12.90 17.64
N GLU A 42 0.13 11.61 17.88
CA GLU A 42 -0.23 10.56 16.91
C GLU A 42 -1.60 10.01 17.27
N SER A 43 -2.46 9.82 16.26
CA SER A 43 -3.79 9.25 16.43
C SER A 43 -4.10 8.24 15.35
N GLU A 44 -4.89 7.24 15.70
CA GLU A 44 -5.33 6.18 14.80
C GLU A 44 -6.85 6.03 14.85
N ALA A 45 -7.42 5.54 13.74
CA ALA A 45 -8.82 5.16 13.70
C ALA A 45 -8.98 3.74 14.27
N VAL A 46 -9.95 3.56 15.15
CA VAL A 46 -10.27 2.26 15.74
C VAL A 46 -11.71 1.88 15.48
N LEU A 47 -11.98 0.60 15.25
CA LEU A 47 -13.33 0.05 15.21
C LEU A 47 -13.79 -0.21 16.64
N LEU A 48 -14.89 0.43 17.06
CA LEU A 48 -15.46 0.26 18.39
C LEU A 48 -16.76 -0.55 18.31
N ALA A 49 -16.92 -1.48 19.23
CA ALA A 49 -18.15 -2.22 19.40
C ALA A 49 -18.53 -2.23 20.90
N ARG A 50 -19.80 -2.39 21.17
CA ARG A 50 -20.26 -2.57 22.56
C ARG A 50 -19.79 -3.94 23.09
N PRO A 51 -19.54 -4.09 24.40
CA PRO A 51 -18.96 -5.31 24.96
C PRO A 51 -19.93 -6.51 24.96
N ASP A 52 -21.23 -6.24 24.95
CA ASP A 52 -22.32 -7.21 25.10
C ASP A 52 -22.98 -7.60 23.77
N LEU A 53 -22.19 -7.79 22.72
CA LEU A 53 -22.66 -8.30 21.42
C LEU A 53 -23.17 -9.73 21.59
N ASP A 54 -24.33 -10.02 20.99
CA ASP A 54 -24.75 -11.40 20.81
C ASP A 54 -23.85 -12.13 19.78
N PRO A 55 -23.94 -13.47 19.68
CA PRO A 55 -23.06 -14.24 18.79
C PRO A 55 -23.15 -13.82 17.31
N ASP A 56 -24.33 -13.48 16.81
CA ASP A 56 -24.51 -13.07 15.40
C ASP A 56 -23.93 -11.67 15.15
N GLN A 57 -24.17 -10.74 16.07
CA GLN A 57 -23.59 -9.40 16.02
C GLN A 57 -22.07 -9.45 16.10
N ARG A 58 -21.50 -10.30 16.95
CA ARG A 58 -20.05 -10.51 17.07
C ARG A 58 -19.48 -11.03 15.76
N ARG A 59 -20.10 -12.04 15.16
CA ARG A 59 -19.68 -12.59 13.87
C ARG A 59 -19.65 -11.52 12.76
N ILE A 60 -20.63 -10.61 12.75
CA ILE A 60 -20.67 -9.50 11.79
C ILE A 60 -19.54 -8.50 12.09
N ALA A 61 -19.32 -8.15 13.34
CA ALA A 61 -18.24 -7.22 13.73
C ALA A 61 -16.85 -7.77 13.35
N ASP A 62 -16.60 -9.04 13.62
CA ASP A 62 -15.34 -9.72 13.28
C ASP A 62 -15.15 -9.80 11.75
N ALA A 63 -16.20 -10.08 11.00
CA ALA A 63 -16.15 -10.06 9.53
C ALA A 63 -15.83 -8.66 8.99
N LEU A 64 -16.43 -7.61 9.54
CA LEU A 64 -16.12 -6.23 9.18
C LEU A 64 -14.66 -5.89 9.49
N ALA A 65 -14.16 -6.26 10.68
CA ALA A 65 -12.77 -6.05 11.05
C ALA A 65 -11.82 -6.72 10.04
N THR A 66 -12.07 -7.99 9.72
CA THR A 66 -11.29 -8.76 8.73
C THR A 66 -11.28 -8.07 7.35
N VAL A 67 -12.44 -7.61 6.86
CA VAL A 67 -12.52 -6.91 5.58
C VAL A 67 -11.73 -5.59 5.63
N MET A 68 -11.88 -4.80 6.69
CA MET A 68 -11.15 -3.53 6.84
C MET A 68 -9.63 -3.76 6.89
N GLU A 69 -9.17 -4.74 7.66
CA GLU A 69 -7.76 -5.13 7.75
C GLU A 69 -7.22 -5.59 6.40
N SER A 70 -7.98 -6.41 5.66
CA SER A 70 -7.57 -6.90 4.34
C SER A 70 -7.40 -5.79 3.30
N VAL A 71 -8.29 -4.77 3.33
CA VAL A 71 -8.17 -3.59 2.47
C VAL A 71 -6.95 -2.75 2.85
N LEU A 72 -6.71 -2.56 4.15
CA LEU A 72 -5.55 -1.81 4.65
C LEU A 72 -4.24 -2.51 4.30
N ALA A 73 -4.17 -3.83 4.47
CA ALA A 73 -3.01 -4.65 4.10
C ALA A 73 -2.71 -4.58 2.59
N ALA A 74 -3.75 -4.51 1.75
CA ALA A 74 -3.60 -4.42 0.29
C ALA A 74 -3.13 -3.05 -0.22
N ARG A 75 -3.42 -1.94 0.48
CA ARG A 75 -3.18 -0.57 0.01
C ARG A 75 -1.76 -0.28 -0.45
N GLY A 76 -0.77 -0.80 0.26
CA GLY A 76 0.65 -0.63 -0.04
C GLY A 76 1.22 -1.67 -0.99
N LYS A 77 0.44 -2.62 -1.47
CA LYS A 77 0.90 -3.79 -2.22
C LYS A 77 0.46 -3.76 -3.69
N ARG A 78 1.20 -4.51 -4.52
CA ARG A 78 0.88 -4.77 -5.93
C ARG A 78 1.12 -6.24 -6.23
N TYR A 79 0.28 -6.79 -7.08
CA TYR A 79 0.50 -8.11 -7.65
C TYR A 79 1.28 -7.97 -8.94
N LEU A 80 2.47 -8.56 -8.96
CA LEU A 80 3.36 -8.57 -10.10
C LEU A 80 3.28 -9.93 -10.77
N MET A 81 2.99 -9.94 -12.07
CA MET A 81 3.07 -11.10 -12.94
C MET A 81 4.08 -10.82 -14.04
N LEU A 82 4.91 -11.78 -14.36
CA LEU A 82 5.87 -11.67 -15.45
C LEU A 82 6.23 -13.04 -16.01
N ASN A 83 6.84 -13.05 -17.19
CA ASN A 83 7.41 -14.24 -17.79
C ASN A 83 8.95 -14.20 -17.69
N ALA A 84 9.56 -15.31 -17.33
CA ALA A 84 11.00 -15.45 -17.22
C ALA A 84 11.49 -16.70 -17.99
N PRO A 85 12.59 -16.60 -18.76
CA PRO A 85 13.19 -17.77 -19.38
C PRO A 85 13.93 -18.62 -18.36
N ASP A 86 13.98 -19.94 -18.58
CA ASP A 86 14.64 -20.91 -17.69
C ASP A 86 16.04 -20.49 -17.28
N ARG A 87 16.83 -20.01 -18.24
CA ARG A 87 18.22 -19.61 -18.04
C ARG A 87 18.42 -18.48 -17.03
N SER A 88 17.41 -17.67 -16.78
CA SER A 88 17.49 -16.54 -15.84
C SER A 88 16.42 -16.58 -14.76
N LEU A 89 15.67 -17.67 -14.64
CA LEU A 89 14.58 -17.81 -13.68
C LEU A 89 15.04 -17.54 -12.23
N GLN A 90 16.16 -18.14 -11.82
CA GLN A 90 16.68 -17.92 -10.46
C GLN A 90 17.08 -16.47 -10.21
N GLN A 91 17.69 -15.81 -11.21
CA GLN A 91 18.04 -14.40 -11.10
C GLN A 91 16.79 -13.52 -10.99
N VAL A 92 15.76 -13.79 -11.79
CA VAL A 92 14.47 -13.07 -11.72
C VAL A 92 13.81 -13.27 -10.37
N VAL A 93 13.74 -14.51 -9.88
CA VAL A 93 13.16 -14.83 -8.56
C VAL A 93 13.91 -14.13 -7.43
N SER A 94 15.25 -14.06 -7.49
CA SER A 94 16.05 -13.39 -6.44
C SER A 94 15.87 -11.88 -6.39
N LEU A 95 15.39 -11.26 -7.45
CA LEU A 95 15.07 -9.82 -7.50
C LEU A 95 13.72 -9.49 -6.88
N LEU A 96 12.84 -10.48 -6.70
CA LEU A 96 11.48 -10.27 -6.23
C LEU A 96 11.41 -10.43 -4.71
N PRO A 97 11.17 -9.36 -3.95
CA PRO A 97 10.81 -9.49 -2.55
C PRO A 97 9.38 -10.02 -2.49
N GLY A 98 9.18 -11.27 -2.15
CA GLY A 98 7.84 -11.82 -1.94
C GLY A 98 7.37 -11.63 -0.50
N LEU A 99 6.05 -11.74 -0.24
CA LEU A 99 5.53 -11.86 1.13
C LEU A 99 6.09 -13.11 1.82
N GLU A 100 6.17 -14.21 1.08
CA GLU A 100 6.83 -15.44 1.50
C GLU A 100 7.84 -15.87 0.43
N SER A 101 7.36 -16.17 -0.78
CA SER A 101 8.15 -16.64 -1.92
C SER A 101 7.38 -16.35 -3.21
N PRO A 102 8.07 -16.01 -4.32
CA PRO A 102 7.42 -15.94 -5.62
C PRO A 102 6.84 -17.28 -6.04
N THR A 103 5.65 -17.26 -6.65
CA THR A 103 5.07 -18.44 -7.29
C THR A 103 5.65 -18.60 -8.69
N VAL A 104 6.11 -19.79 -9.03
CA VAL A 104 6.66 -20.11 -10.34
C VAL A 104 5.82 -21.21 -10.99
N LEU A 105 5.34 -20.95 -12.22
CA LEU A 105 4.51 -21.86 -12.99
C LEU A 105 5.11 -22.06 -14.39
N PRO A 106 5.21 -23.30 -14.90
CA PRO A 106 5.64 -23.52 -16.27
C PRO A 106 4.59 -22.95 -17.25
N LEU A 107 5.05 -22.32 -18.32
CA LEU A 107 4.21 -21.92 -19.43
C LEU A 107 4.05 -23.06 -20.44
N ALA A 108 3.05 -22.93 -21.33
CA ALA A 108 2.89 -23.86 -22.45
C ALA A 108 4.13 -23.87 -23.36
N ARG A 109 4.89 -22.79 -23.38
CA ARG A 109 6.20 -22.71 -23.98
C ARG A 109 7.24 -23.28 -23.00
N SER A 110 7.93 -24.35 -23.38
CA SER A 110 8.74 -25.20 -22.50
C SER A 110 10.01 -24.54 -21.90
N ASP A 111 10.45 -23.40 -22.47
CA ASP A 111 11.64 -22.66 -22.04
C ASP A 111 11.31 -21.40 -21.21
N MET A 112 10.08 -21.28 -20.76
CA MET A 112 9.56 -20.08 -20.09
C MET A 112 8.71 -20.44 -18.87
N HIS A 113 8.78 -19.59 -17.85
CA HIS A 113 7.95 -19.66 -16.66
C HIS A 113 7.18 -18.35 -16.43
N ALA A 114 5.97 -18.47 -15.92
CA ALA A 114 5.26 -17.35 -15.29
C ALA A 114 5.75 -17.24 -13.83
N VAL A 115 6.09 -16.04 -13.42
CA VAL A 115 6.50 -15.73 -12.04
C VAL A 115 5.53 -14.70 -11.48
N HIS A 116 4.98 -15.00 -10.31
CA HIS A 116 4.02 -14.14 -9.64
C HIS A 116 4.56 -13.77 -8.25
N ALA A 117 4.42 -12.51 -7.86
CA ALA A 117 4.81 -12.05 -6.55
C ALA A 117 3.94 -10.89 -6.06
N VAL A 118 3.79 -10.76 -4.77
CA VAL A 118 3.25 -9.56 -4.14
C VAL A 118 4.43 -8.68 -3.71
N VAL A 119 4.45 -7.43 -4.17
CA VAL A 119 5.53 -6.49 -3.91
C VAL A 119 5.01 -5.19 -3.32
N ASP A 120 5.84 -4.43 -2.65
CA ASP A 120 5.48 -3.08 -2.21
C ASP A 120 5.32 -2.14 -3.40
N ARG A 121 4.23 -1.35 -3.37
CA ARG A 121 3.93 -0.37 -4.42
C ARG A 121 5.11 0.57 -4.70
N GLY A 122 5.81 1.01 -3.65
CA GLY A 122 6.96 1.91 -3.77
C GLY A 122 8.16 1.29 -4.49
N GLN A 123 8.33 -0.03 -4.40
CA GLN A 123 9.44 -0.76 -5.00
C GLN A 123 9.24 -1.10 -6.48
N VAL A 124 8.00 -1.03 -6.99
CA VAL A 124 7.68 -1.46 -8.35
C VAL A 124 8.58 -0.81 -9.39
N VAL A 125 8.73 0.52 -9.35
CA VAL A 125 9.51 1.26 -10.35
C VAL A 125 10.97 0.83 -10.33
N GLU A 126 11.54 0.60 -9.17
CA GLU A 126 12.93 0.16 -8.99
C GLU A 126 13.16 -1.28 -9.50
N LEU A 127 12.14 -2.13 -9.41
CA LEU A 127 12.20 -3.53 -9.85
C LEU A 127 12.15 -3.68 -11.38
N LEU A 128 11.44 -2.80 -12.10
CA LEU A 128 11.19 -2.98 -13.55
C LEU A 128 12.48 -3.02 -14.37
N GLY A 129 13.46 -2.17 -14.09
CA GLY A 129 14.73 -2.13 -14.79
C GLY A 129 15.54 -3.42 -14.62
N PRO A 130 15.88 -3.80 -13.40
CA PRO A 130 16.60 -5.06 -13.11
C PRO A 130 15.89 -6.30 -13.64
N LEU A 131 14.58 -6.42 -13.49
CA LEU A 131 13.80 -7.54 -14.01
C LEU A 131 13.91 -7.67 -15.54
N ARG A 132 13.79 -6.56 -16.27
CA ARG A 132 13.98 -6.56 -17.72
C ARG A 132 15.41 -6.91 -18.12
N ALA A 133 16.40 -6.40 -17.41
CA ALA A 133 17.82 -6.74 -17.65
C ALA A 133 18.10 -8.23 -17.41
N ALA A 134 17.43 -8.87 -16.47
CA ALA A 134 17.47 -10.31 -16.24
C ALA A 134 16.71 -11.13 -17.30
N GLY A 135 16.04 -10.50 -18.27
CA GLY A 135 15.30 -11.15 -19.33
C GLY A 135 13.83 -11.40 -19.04
N ALA A 136 13.29 -10.82 -17.99
CA ALA A 136 11.85 -10.85 -17.72
C ALA A 136 11.08 -10.08 -18.80
N SER A 137 9.93 -10.61 -19.19
CA SER A 137 9.04 -10.05 -20.20
C SER A 137 7.58 -10.09 -19.74
N SER A 138 6.69 -9.41 -20.48
CA SER A 138 5.25 -9.38 -20.20
C SER A 138 4.94 -9.01 -18.74
N ILE A 139 5.65 -8.01 -18.20
CA ILE A 139 5.51 -7.61 -16.80
C ILE A 139 4.19 -6.86 -16.63
N LEU A 140 3.30 -7.41 -15.80
CA LEU A 140 2.03 -6.82 -15.42
C LEU A 140 2.08 -6.41 -13.95
N VAL A 141 1.54 -5.24 -13.65
CA VAL A 141 1.41 -4.71 -12.29
C VAL A 141 -0.06 -4.44 -12.02
N LEU A 142 -0.66 -5.20 -11.13
CA LEU A 142 -2.07 -5.13 -10.81
C LEU A 142 -2.29 -4.60 -9.40
N PRO A 143 -3.36 -3.82 -9.18
CA PRO A 143 -3.80 -3.50 -7.83
C PRO A 143 -4.30 -4.75 -7.11
N ILE A 144 -4.13 -4.77 -5.80
CA ILE A 144 -4.73 -5.77 -4.91
C ILE A 144 -5.84 -5.07 -4.15
N GLU A 145 -7.06 -5.58 -4.21
CA GLU A 145 -8.21 -5.01 -3.51
C GLU A 145 -8.23 -5.42 -2.04
N ASN A 146 -7.98 -6.71 -1.80
CA ASN A 146 -7.96 -7.29 -0.47
C ASN A 146 -6.77 -8.24 -0.34
N LEU A 147 -6.10 -8.19 0.80
CA LEU A 147 -5.03 -9.11 1.19
C LEU A 147 -5.33 -9.59 2.60
N VAL A 148 -5.71 -10.85 2.75
CA VAL A 148 -5.87 -11.48 4.06
C VAL A 148 -4.54 -12.12 4.41
N PRO A 149 -3.86 -11.65 5.46
CA PRO A 149 -2.58 -12.20 5.90
C PRO A 149 -2.67 -13.64 6.37
#